data_2722f4cbe2723effce5eb6618eb8bcf1
#
_entry.id   2722f4cbe2723effce5eb6618eb8bcf1
#
_cell.length_a   1.000
_cell.length_b   1.000
_cell.length_c   1.000
_cell.angle_alpha   90.00
_cell.angle_beta   90.00
_cell.angle_gamma   90.00
#
_symmetry.space_group_name_H-M   'P 1'
#
loop_
_entity.id
_entity.type
_entity.pdbx_description
1 polymer ?
#
loop_
_entity_poly.entity_id
_entity_poly.type
_entity_poly.pdbx_seq_one_letter_code
_entity_poly.pdbx_strand_id
1 'polypeptide(L)'
;MDLASLNIQRGRDHGLAPYNIWREQCGLKRFSDWEELEDVMDKSTVSRIENLYEDVDDIDLFTGGMAEKPVVGGIVGPTFACIIGQQFLNLRKGDRFWYENGNHPGAFTKEQLQEIRKTSLSRVVCDCMDDVKLLQPFAFLQPDQFANIRTECRGKGENLFYLL
;
A
#
# COMPACT_ATOMS: atom_id res chain seq x y z
N MET A 1 0.41 -24.30 6.76
CA MET A 1 -0.30 -23.39 5.81
C MET A 1 0.38 -22.04 5.94
N ASP A 2 0.82 -21.47 4.84
CA ASP A 2 1.43 -20.14 4.80
C ASP A 2 0.38 -19.05 4.53
N LEU A 3 0.77 -17.77 4.67
CA LEU A 3 -0.15 -16.64 4.50
C LEU A 3 -0.64 -16.49 3.06
N ALA A 4 0.19 -16.78 2.06
CA ALA A 4 -0.20 -16.68 0.66
C ALA A 4 -1.30 -17.68 0.31
N SER A 5 -1.15 -18.93 0.75
CA SER A 5 -2.19 -19.95 0.61
C SER A 5 -3.50 -19.56 1.31
N LEU A 6 -3.41 -18.93 2.49
CA LEU A 6 -4.58 -18.39 3.19
C LEU A 6 -5.26 -17.29 2.39
N ASN A 7 -4.50 -16.36 1.81
CA ASN A 7 -5.06 -15.25 1.02
C ASN A 7 -5.81 -15.75 -0.21
N ILE A 8 -5.24 -16.73 -0.93
CA ILE A 8 -5.90 -17.36 -2.08
C ILE A 8 -7.19 -18.06 -1.63
N GLN A 9 -7.11 -18.94 -0.61
CA GLN A 9 -8.26 -19.65 -0.10
C GLN A 9 -9.36 -18.71 0.42
N ARG A 10 -8.99 -17.63 1.13
CA ARG A 10 -9.93 -16.62 1.60
C ARG A 10 -10.60 -15.88 0.44
N GLY A 11 -9.85 -15.56 -0.61
CA GLY A 11 -10.43 -14.96 -1.82
C GLY A 11 -11.53 -15.83 -2.43
N ARG A 12 -11.27 -17.13 -2.58
CA ARG A 12 -12.23 -18.10 -3.10
C ARG A 12 -13.42 -18.29 -2.17
N ASP A 13 -13.19 -18.41 -0.86
CA ASP A 13 -14.22 -18.56 0.17
C ASP A 13 -15.16 -17.35 0.23
N HIS A 14 -14.65 -16.13 0.01
CA HIS A 14 -15.43 -14.90 -0.04
C HIS A 14 -16.00 -14.57 -1.43
N GLY A 15 -15.78 -15.43 -2.42
CA GLY A 15 -16.31 -15.22 -3.77
C GLY A 15 -15.74 -14.00 -4.47
N LEU A 16 -14.47 -13.65 -4.23
CA LEU A 16 -13.81 -12.59 -4.96
C LEU A 16 -13.72 -12.95 -6.44
N ALA A 17 -14.01 -11.98 -7.30
CA ALA A 17 -13.84 -12.14 -8.73
C ALA A 17 -12.35 -12.38 -9.08
N PRO A 18 -12.05 -13.10 -10.20
CA PRO A 18 -10.72 -13.27 -10.69
C PRO A 18 -9.98 -11.97 -10.98
N TYR A 19 -8.66 -12.05 -11.03
CA TYR A 19 -7.76 -10.92 -11.28
C TYR A 19 -8.13 -10.11 -12.52
N ASN A 20 -8.43 -10.76 -13.62
CA ASN A 20 -8.74 -10.13 -14.90
C ASN A 20 -10.00 -9.26 -14.85
N ILE A 21 -11.00 -9.70 -14.07
CA ILE A 21 -12.23 -8.92 -13.82
C ILE A 21 -11.94 -7.66 -12.99
N TRP A 22 -11.09 -7.76 -11.97
CA TRP A 22 -10.68 -6.60 -11.17
C TRP A 22 -9.89 -5.58 -11.99
N ARG A 23 -9.07 -6.04 -12.94
CA ARG A 23 -8.39 -5.13 -13.88
C ARG A 23 -9.40 -4.29 -14.67
N GLU A 24 -10.39 -4.96 -15.26
CA GLU A 24 -11.44 -4.29 -16.00
C GLU A 24 -12.20 -3.28 -15.13
N GLN A 25 -12.56 -3.64 -13.90
CA GLN A 25 -13.22 -2.73 -12.95
C GLN A 25 -12.34 -1.52 -12.57
N CYS A 26 -11.05 -1.65 -12.62
CA CYS A 26 -10.08 -0.57 -12.44
C CYS A 26 -9.82 0.27 -13.70
N GLY A 27 -10.52 -0.01 -14.80
CA GLY A 27 -10.29 0.66 -16.10
C GLY A 27 -8.96 0.26 -16.75
N LEU A 28 -8.37 -0.85 -16.33
CA LEU A 28 -7.16 -1.41 -16.91
C LEU A 28 -7.52 -2.41 -18.01
N LYS A 29 -6.57 -2.66 -18.92
CA LYS A 29 -6.75 -3.66 -19.98
C LYS A 29 -7.01 -5.03 -19.37
N ARG A 30 -8.09 -5.69 -19.78
CA ARG A 30 -8.30 -7.13 -19.59
C ARG A 30 -7.41 -7.90 -20.56
N PHE A 31 -6.83 -8.99 -20.12
CA PHE A 31 -5.99 -9.86 -20.94
C PHE A 31 -6.80 -10.98 -21.58
N SER A 32 -6.44 -11.34 -22.80
CA SER A 32 -7.08 -12.40 -23.57
C SER A 32 -6.20 -13.66 -23.67
N ASP A 33 -4.90 -13.51 -23.46
CA ASP A 33 -3.93 -14.60 -23.53
C ASP A 33 -2.76 -14.39 -22.56
N TRP A 34 -1.93 -15.41 -22.42
CA TRP A 34 -0.77 -15.42 -21.52
C TRP A 34 0.33 -14.44 -21.94
N GLU A 35 0.50 -14.22 -23.24
CA GLU A 35 1.56 -13.34 -23.75
C GLU A 35 1.30 -11.88 -23.35
N GLU A 36 0.05 -11.45 -23.31
CA GLU A 36 -0.33 -10.10 -22.89
C GLU A 36 0.03 -9.80 -21.43
N LEU A 37 0.11 -10.81 -20.55
CA LEU A 37 0.53 -10.64 -19.15
C LEU A 37 2.01 -10.23 -19.05
N GLU A 38 2.85 -10.51 -20.04
CA GLU A 38 4.26 -10.10 -20.05
C GLU A 38 4.43 -8.56 -20.05
N ASP A 39 3.42 -7.82 -20.47
CA ASP A 39 3.43 -6.35 -20.39
C ASP A 39 3.52 -5.86 -18.94
N VAL A 40 2.91 -6.58 -18.01
CA VAL A 40 2.76 -6.16 -16.60
C VAL A 40 3.45 -7.09 -15.61
N MET A 41 3.93 -8.24 -16.02
CA MET A 41 4.61 -9.23 -15.19
C MET A 41 5.92 -9.66 -15.83
N ASP A 42 6.80 -10.28 -15.07
CA ASP A 42 8.02 -10.88 -15.60
C ASP A 42 7.68 -12.20 -16.32
N LYS A 43 8.29 -12.44 -17.46
CA LYS A 43 8.09 -13.63 -18.28
C LYS A 43 8.20 -14.95 -17.51
N SER A 44 9.18 -15.05 -16.60
CA SER A 44 9.34 -16.23 -15.74
C SER A 44 8.19 -16.43 -14.77
N THR A 45 7.53 -15.34 -14.36
CA THR A 45 6.34 -15.37 -13.49
C THR A 45 5.12 -15.78 -14.30
N VAL A 46 4.94 -15.23 -15.50
CA VAL A 46 3.85 -15.61 -16.41
C VAL A 46 3.89 -17.13 -16.69
N SER A 47 5.07 -17.67 -17.09
CA SER A 47 5.21 -19.11 -17.33
C SER A 47 4.87 -19.99 -16.12
N ARG A 48 5.13 -19.52 -14.89
CA ARG A 48 4.75 -20.25 -13.67
C ARG A 48 3.24 -20.21 -13.42
N ILE A 49 2.60 -19.07 -13.68
CA ILE A 49 1.16 -18.90 -13.52
C ILE A 49 0.41 -19.74 -14.56
N GLU A 50 0.83 -19.71 -15.81
CA GLU A 50 0.30 -20.53 -16.91
C GLU A 50 0.32 -22.05 -16.62
N ASN A 51 1.35 -22.53 -15.92
CA ASN A 51 1.42 -23.92 -15.49
C ASN A 51 0.45 -24.29 -14.35
N LEU A 52 -0.17 -23.30 -13.69
CA LEU A 52 -1.05 -23.50 -12.52
C LEU A 52 -2.53 -23.23 -12.82
N TYR A 53 -2.83 -22.38 -13.79
CA TYR A 53 -4.20 -21.99 -14.17
C TYR A 53 -4.48 -22.42 -15.60
N GLU A 54 -5.72 -22.84 -15.87
CA GLU A 54 -6.12 -23.29 -17.23
C GLU A 54 -6.36 -22.11 -18.16
N ASP A 55 -6.84 -20.98 -17.61
CA ASP A 55 -7.16 -19.76 -18.37
C ASP A 55 -6.71 -18.51 -17.62
N VAL A 56 -6.43 -17.43 -18.36
CA VAL A 56 -6.08 -16.13 -17.77
C VAL A 56 -7.20 -15.56 -16.90
N ASP A 57 -8.43 -15.94 -17.18
CA ASP A 57 -9.61 -15.54 -16.41
C ASP A 57 -9.77 -16.34 -15.10
N ASP A 58 -9.01 -17.42 -14.90
CA ASP A 58 -9.04 -18.22 -13.66
C ASP A 58 -8.05 -17.72 -12.61
N ILE A 59 -7.16 -16.81 -12.96
CA ILE A 59 -6.12 -16.30 -12.06
C ILE A 59 -6.76 -15.64 -10.84
N ASP A 60 -6.45 -16.15 -9.64
CA ASP A 60 -6.89 -15.53 -8.40
C ASP A 60 -6.40 -14.07 -8.28
N LEU A 61 -7.26 -13.19 -7.74
CA LEU A 61 -6.93 -11.77 -7.55
C LEU A 61 -5.61 -11.58 -6.80
N PHE A 62 -5.39 -12.35 -5.72
CA PHE A 62 -4.17 -12.23 -4.93
C PHE A 62 -2.93 -12.63 -5.75
N THR A 63 -3.01 -13.74 -6.47
CA THR A 63 -1.90 -14.23 -7.32
C THR A 63 -1.55 -13.21 -8.40
N GLY A 64 -2.54 -12.76 -9.18
CA GLY A 64 -2.31 -11.79 -10.26
C GLY A 64 -1.84 -10.44 -9.74
N GLY A 65 -2.49 -9.90 -8.72
CA GLY A 65 -2.14 -8.60 -8.15
C GLY A 65 -0.74 -8.55 -7.52
N MET A 66 -0.27 -9.66 -6.92
CA MET A 66 1.08 -9.77 -6.38
C MET A 66 2.15 -9.98 -7.45
N ALA A 67 1.78 -10.51 -8.60
CA ALA A 67 2.69 -10.78 -9.71
C ALA A 67 2.97 -9.54 -10.59
N GLU A 68 2.10 -8.52 -10.54
CA GLU A 68 2.28 -7.28 -11.30
C GLU A 68 3.57 -6.55 -10.93
N LYS A 69 4.24 -5.97 -11.93
CA LYS A 69 5.32 -4.99 -11.69
C LYS A 69 4.78 -3.79 -10.93
N PRO A 70 5.46 -3.33 -9.87
CA PRO A 70 5.01 -2.17 -9.10
C PRO A 70 4.86 -0.91 -9.93
N VAL A 71 3.86 -0.07 -9.61
CA VAL A 71 3.74 1.27 -10.19
C VAL A 71 4.93 2.15 -9.79
N VAL A 72 5.27 3.12 -10.61
CA VAL A 72 6.39 4.04 -10.33
C VAL A 72 6.21 4.71 -8.97
N GLY A 73 7.20 4.57 -8.10
CA GLY A 73 7.16 5.09 -6.73
C GLY A 73 6.28 4.32 -5.74
N GLY A 74 5.69 3.20 -6.16
CA GLY A 74 4.86 2.34 -5.33
C GLY A 74 5.50 0.98 -5.05
N ILE A 75 4.84 0.18 -4.24
CA ILE A 75 5.26 -1.17 -3.86
C ILE A 75 4.30 -2.26 -4.36
N VAL A 76 3.22 -1.87 -5.02
CA VAL A 76 2.22 -2.77 -5.61
C VAL A 76 1.97 -2.40 -7.07
N GLY A 77 1.48 -3.35 -7.84
CA GLY A 77 1.09 -3.15 -9.23
C GLY A 77 -0.20 -2.32 -9.39
N PRO A 78 -0.57 -1.98 -10.63
CA PRO A 78 -1.69 -1.08 -10.91
C PRO A 78 -3.04 -1.59 -10.41
N THR A 79 -3.29 -2.90 -10.41
CA THR A 79 -4.54 -3.47 -9.92
C THR A 79 -4.70 -3.26 -8.42
N PHE A 80 -3.71 -3.62 -7.62
CA PHE A 80 -3.75 -3.39 -6.18
C PHE A 80 -3.68 -1.89 -5.84
N ALA A 81 -2.94 -1.08 -6.59
CA ALA A 81 -2.93 0.37 -6.40
C ALA A 81 -4.34 0.97 -6.58
N CYS A 82 -5.10 0.52 -7.58
CA CYS A 82 -6.48 0.92 -7.77
C CYS A 82 -7.38 0.50 -6.59
N ILE A 83 -7.36 -0.77 -6.21
CA ILE A 83 -8.23 -1.31 -5.14
C ILE A 83 -7.94 -0.62 -3.81
N ILE A 84 -6.65 -0.52 -3.44
CA ILE A 84 -6.21 0.12 -2.19
C ILE A 84 -6.53 1.62 -2.22
N GLY A 85 -6.27 2.29 -3.33
CA GLY A 85 -6.58 3.71 -3.50
C GLY A 85 -8.08 4.00 -3.37
N GLN A 86 -8.93 3.16 -3.96
CA GLN A 86 -10.38 3.27 -3.83
C GLN A 86 -10.84 3.02 -2.38
N GLN A 87 -10.22 2.06 -1.68
CA GLN A 87 -10.50 1.81 -0.26
C GLN A 87 -10.19 3.04 0.59
N PHE A 88 -9.01 3.64 0.43
CA PHE A 88 -8.65 4.86 1.16
C PHE A 88 -9.56 6.04 0.82
N LEU A 89 -9.95 6.19 -0.45
CA LEU A 89 -10.92 7.21 -0.85
C LEU A 89 -12.27 7.03 -0.15
N ASN A 90 -12.74 5.79 -0.07
CA ASN A 90 -14.01 5.46 0.59
C ASN A 90 -13.93 5.69 2.10
N LEU A 91 -12.83 5.32 2.75
CA LEU A 91 -12.58 5.60 4.17
C LEU A 91 -12.63 7.09 4.46
N ARG A 92 -11.94 7.90 3.65
CA ARG A 92 -11.92 9.35 3.82
C ARG A 92 -13.30 10.00 3.60
N LYS A 93 -14.03 9.58 2.56
CA LYS A 93 -15.35 10.15 2.24
C LYS A 93 -16.47 9.63 3.12
N GLY A 94 -16.39 8.37 3.55
CA GLY A 94 -17.42 7.71 4.34
C GLY A 94 -17.37 8.04 5.84
N ASP A 95 -16.22 8.48 6.33
CA ASP A 95 -16.07 8.87 7.74
C ASP A 95 -16.55 10.30 7.96
N ARG A 96 -17.70 10.44 8.61
CA ARG A 96 -18.22 11.75 9.03
C ARG A 96 -17.25 12.51 9.94
N PHE A 97 -16.45 11.81 10.70
CA PHE A 97 -15.47 12.36 11.64
C PHE A 97 -14.04 12.28 11.14
N TRP A 98 -13.86 12.17 9.81
CA TRP A 98 -12.52 12.27 9.26
C TRP A 98 -11.79 13.48 9.84
N TYR A 99 -10.56 13.27 10.30
CA TYR A 99 -9.85 14.26 11.11
C TYR A 99 -9.68 15.65 10.48
N GLU A 100 -9.78 15.78 9.16
CA GLU A 100 -9.73 17.06 8.42
C GLU A 100 -11.11 17.72 8.27
N ASN A 101 -12.20 17.03 8.61
CA ASN A 101 -13.54 17.60 8.47
C ASN A 101 -13.80 18.63 9.58
N GLY A 102 -14.14 19.88 9.18
CA GLY A 102 -14.36 21.00 10.08
C GLY A 102 -15.82 21.25 10.52
N ASN A 103 -16.78 20.45 10.03
CA ASN A 103 -18.20 20.77 10.13
C ASN A 103 -18.92 20.05 11.29
N HIS A 104 -18.25 19.79 12.40
CA HIS A 104 -18.86 19.16 13.57
C HIS A 104 -18.23 19.67 14.88
N PRO A 105 -18.93 19.56 16.03
CA PRO A 105 -18.46 20.15 17.31
C PRO A 105 -17.11 19.57 17.81
N GLY A 106 -16.76 18.35 17.44
CA GLY A 106 -15.48 17.71 17.78
C GLY A 106 -14.38 17.91 16.76
N ALA A 107 -14.54 18.81 15.78
CA ALA A 107 -13.55 19.07 14.76
C ALA A 107 -12.27 19.68 15.34
N PHE A 108 -11.12 19.31 14.78
CA PHE A 108 -9.86 19.95 15.12
C PHE A 108 -9.78 21.37 14.58
N THR A 109 -9.14 22.26 15.34
CA THR A 109 -8.77 23.60 14.83
C THR A 109 -7.65 23.49 13.81
N LYS A 110 -7.40 24.57 13.07
CA LYS A 110 -6.28 24.61 12.08
C LYS A 110 -4.93 24.36 12.77
N GLU A 111 -4.74 24.92 13.94
CA GLU A 111 -3.52 24.78 14.73
C GLU A 111 -3.34 23.33 15.21
N GLN A 112 -4.40 22.68 15.69
CA GLN A 112 -4.39 21.28 16.06
C GLN A 112 -4.09 20.37 14.85
N LEU A 113 -4.68 20.64 13.68
CA LEU A 113 -4.37 19.90 12.46
C LEU A 113 -2.90 20.06 12.04
N GLN A 114 -2.33 21.25 12.18
CA GLN A 114 -0.91 21.47 11.92
C GLN A 114 -0.02 20.62 12.83
N GLU A 115 -0.35 20.51 14.12
CA GLU A 115 0.41 19.65 15.04
C GLU A 115 0.25 18.16 14.72
N ILE A 116 -0.96 17.70 14.40
CA ILE A 116 -1.23 16.31 13.99
C ILE A 116 -0.40 15.95 12.75
N ARG A 117 -0.34 16.84 11.75
CA ARG A 117 0.42 16.61 10.51
C ARG A 117 1.93 16.54 10.69
N LYS A 118 2.44 17.00 11.82
CA LYS A 118 3.87 16.88 12.18
C LYS A 118 4.24 15.48 12.69
N THR A 119 3.28 14.62 12.97
CA THR A 119 3.54 13.27 13.49
C THR A 119 4.08 12.36 12.37
N SER A 120 4.98 11.46 12.73
CA SER A 120 5.50 10.43 11.84
C SER A 120 5.69 9.11 12.58
N LEU A 121 5.68 8.00 11.87
CA LEU A 121 5.98 6.70 12.48
C LEU A 121 7.38 6.68 13.08
N SER A 122 8.36 7.29 12.42
CA SER A 122 9.72 7.39 12.93
C SER A 122 9.76 8.13 14.27
N ARG A 123 8.97 9.19 14.43
CA ARG A 123 8.87 9.90 15.72
C ARG A 123 8.28 9.00 16.80
N VAL A 124 7.20 8.26 16.49
CA VAL A 124 6.59 7.31 17.42
C VAL A 124 7.60 6.24 17.87
N VAL A 125 8.34 5.67 16.92
CA VAL A 125 9.39 4.68 17.22
C VAL A 125 10.48 5.28 18.13
N CYS A 126 10.98 6.48 17.80
CA CYS A 126 11.98 7.17 18.60
C CYS A 126 11.50 7.51 20.04
N ASP A 127 10.20 7.79 20.22
CA ASP A 127 9.63 8.12 21.53
C ASP A 127 9.35 6.88 22.40
N CYS A 128 9.06 5.74 21.76
CA CYS A 128 8.56 4.55 22.45
C CYS A 128 9.63 3.45 22.62
N MET A 129 10.72 3.49 21.84
CA MET A 129 11.73 2.42 21.85
C MET A 129 13.07 2.95 22.40
N ASP A 130 13.44 2.51 23.60
CA ASP A 130 14.64 2.97 24.30
C ASP A 130 15.96 2.59 23.60
N ASP A 131 15.98 1.49 22.86
CA ASP A 131 17.17 0.96 22.18
C ASP A 131 17.42 1.58 20.81
N VAL A 132 16.45 2.33 20.25
CA VAL A 132 16.59 2.97 18.95
C VAL A 132 17.21 4.35 19.13
N LYS A 133 18.46 4.49 18.70
CA LYS A 133 19.22 5.75 18.79
C LYS A 133 19.22 6.54 17.48
N LEU A 134 19.07 5.85 16.36
CA LEU A 134 19.12 6.41 15.01
C LEU A 134 17.99 5.83 14.16
N LEU A 135 17.23 6.68 13.50
CA LEU A 135 16.16 6.26 12.58
C LEU A 135 16.05 7.24 11.41
N GLN A 136 15.66 6.75 10.25
CA GLN A 136 15.39 7.60 9.09
C GLN A 136 13.97 8.18 9.15
N PRO A 137 13.72 9.39 8.58
CA PRO A 137 12.40 10.02 8.56
C PRO A 137 11.30 9.17 7.95
N PHE A 138 11.55 8.52 6.82
CA PHE A 138 10.61 7.61 6.17
C PHE A 138 10.87 6.18 6.64
N ALA A 139 10.21 5.76 7.73
CA ALA A 139 10.46 4.49 8.42
C ALA A 139 10.37 3.25 7.52
N PHE A 140 9.46 3.26 6.53
CA PHE A 140 9.24 2.12 5.62
C PHE A 140 10.15 2.11 4.39
N LEU A 141 10.92 3.18 4.14
CA LEU A 141 11.87 3.23 3.05
C LEU A 141 13.26 2.87 3.55
N GLN A 142 14.06 2.25 2.67
CA GLN A 142 15.47 1.98 2.94
C GLN A 142 16.18 3.30 3.29
N PRO A 143 17.12 3.28 4.25
CA PRO A 143 17.97 4.43 4.50
C PRO A 143 18.75 4.79 3.24
N ASP A 144 18.81 6.08 2.94
CA ASP A 144 19.55 6.63 1.80
C ASP A 144 20.33 7.87 2.24
N GLN A 145 21.54 8.04 1.72
CA GLN A 145 22.43 9.12 2.16
C GLN A 145 22.02 10.52 1.68
N PHE A 146 21.03 10.64 0.80
CA PHE A 146 20.56 11.92 0.27
C PHE A 146 19.12 12.24 0.66
N ALA A 147 18.22 11.26 0.53
CA ALA A 147 16.78 11.47 0.66
C ALA A 147 16.19 10.90 1.96
N ASN A 148 16.89 9.97 2.65
CA ASN A 148 16.35 9.30 3.83
C ASN A 148 17.46 8.93 4.84
N ILE A 149 18.24 9.92 5.24
CA ILE A 149 19.39 9.74 6.14
C ILE A 149 18.89 9.35 7.53
N ARG A 150 19.57 8.37 8.16
CA ARG A 150 19.35 8.08 9.58
C ARG A 150 19.83 9.26 10.44
N THR A 151 18.94 9.76 11.28
CA THR A 151 19.20 10.85 12.22
C THR A 151 19.01 10.38 13.65
N GLU A 152 19.63 11.07 14.61
CA GLU A 152 19.50 10.73 16.02
C GLU A 152 18.05 10.96 16.50
N CYS A 153 17.54 10.00 17.28
CA CYS A 153 16.32 10.15 18.05
C CYS A 153 16.60 11.11 19.23
N ARG A 154 16.62 12.43 19.00
CA ARG A 154 16.78 13.43 20.06
C ARG A 154 15.57 13.45 20.99
N GLY A 155 15.75 14.00 22.21
CA GLY A 155 14.84 13.93 23.32
C GLY A 155 13.35 14.15 23.02
N LYS A 156 12.50 13.60 23.89
CA LYS A 156 11.03 13.67 23.78
C LYS A 156 10.57 15.11 23.53
N GLY A 157 9.97 15.37 22.39
CA GLY A 157 9.42 16.67 22.02
C GLY A 157 10.26 17.52 21.05
N GLU A 158 11.48 17.15 20.68
CA GLU A 158 12.22 17.86 19.64
C GLU A 158 11.83 17.38 18.24
N ASN A 159 11.42 18.35 17.42
CA ASN A 159 10.91 18.11 16.06
C ASN A 159 12.04 17.76 15.09
N LEU A 160 12.43 16.50 15.02
CA LEU A 160 13.53 16.06 14.17
C LEU A 160 13.12 15.76 12.72
N PHE A 161 11.83 15.72 12.41
CA PHE A 161 11.32 15.30 11.12
C PHE A 161 10.47 16.36 10.40
N TYR A 162 10.76 17.65 10.65
CA TYR A 162 10.24 18.72 9.83
C TYR A 162 11.12 18.91 8.58
N LEU A 163 10.95 18.03 7.62
CA LEU A 163 11.38 18.26 6.25
C LEU A 163 10.34 17.64 5.33
N LEU A 164 9.26 18.37 5.14
CA LEU A 164 8.46 18.41 3.91
C LEU A 164 7.59 19.67 3.93
#